data_a3679f7eccb36a8ae171926bd3c26334
#
_entry.id   a3679f7eccb36a8ae171926bd3c26334
#
_cell.length_a   1.000
_cell.length_b   1.000
_cell.length_c   1.000
_cell.angle_alpha   90.00
_cell.angle_beta   90.00
_cell.angle_gamma   90.00
#
_symmetry.space_group_name_H-M   'P 1'
#
loop_
_entity.id
_entity.type
_entity.pdbx_description
1 polymer ?
#
loop_
_entity_poly.entity_id
_entity_poly.type
_entity_poly.pdbx_seq_one_letter_code
_entity_poly.pdbx_strand_id
1 'polypeptide(L)'
;MTPEASRPITLLLVDDSELVRSGLKSLFGRAEYAEKIKIVGEATSIASAITEADRLTPDLILLDLRLPDGSGLEACRQILVRLPNTRILILTSVIDDKLIQEAMSCGAHGYLLKEINTQGLYQAIIDVAAGKFVLDPAVTAHVLNLVRKNQGDHADKKIDLLSPQERRVLAFASEGMTNKEIAEKMKLSDKTVKNYLSNIFEKLHLTRRSQAATFYSATHN
;
A
#
# COMPACT_ATOMS: atom_id res chain seq x y z
N MET A 1 3.82 -29.26 -28.78
CA MET A 1 4.66 -28.51 -27.86
C MET A 1 4.27 -28.92 -26.46
N THR A 2 5.05 -29.76 -25.81
CA THR A 2 4.90 -30.09 -24.38
C THR A 2 5.14 -28.82 -23.60
N PRO A 3 4.27 -28.43 -22.63
CA PRO A 3 4.56 -27.29 -21.77
C PRO A 3 5.84 -27.60 -21.01
N GLU A 4 6.85 -26.73 -21.14
CA GLU A 4 8.04 -26.76 -20.31
C GLU A 4 7.60 -26.85 -18.84
N ALA A 5 7.97 -27.92 -18.16
CA ALA A 5 7.69 -28.10 -16.74
C ALA A 5 8.39 -26.94 -16.01
N SER A 6 7.63 -25.90 -15.67
CA SER A 6 8.15 -24.77 -14.93
C SER A 6 8.75 -25.29 -13.62
N ARG A 7 10.01 -24.94 -13.33
CA ARG A 7 10.68 -25.32 -12.07
C ARG A 7 9.83 -24.90 -10.88
N PRO A 8 9.87 -25.63 -9.78
CA PRO A 8 9.14 -25.24 -8.58
C PRO A 8 9.64 -23.87 -8.06
N ILE A 9 8.71 -23.06 -7.53
CA ILE A 9 8.99 -21.80 -6.85
C ILE A 9 9.81 -22.09 -5.60
N THR A 10 10.99 -21.52 -5.48
CA THR A 10 11.81 -21.63 -4.28
C THR A 10 11.33 -20.65 -3.21
N LEU A 11 10.96 -21.18 -2.03
CA LEU A 11 10.33 -20.45 -0.95
C LEU A 11 11.23 -20.44 0.31
N LEU A 12 11.56 -19.25 0.82
CA LEU A 12 12.17 -19.05 2.13
C LEU A 12 11.06 -18.70 3.13
N LEU A 13 11.00 -19.41 4.26
CA LEU A 13 10.08 -19.12 5.36
C LEU A 13 10.77 -18.27 6.41
N VAL A 14 10.17 -17.15 6.78
CA VAL A 14 10.67 -16.23 7.82
C VAL A 14 9.57 -15.99 8.85
N ASP A 15 9.69 -16.65 10.01
CA ASP A 15 8.72 -16.58 11.11
C ASP A 15 9.44 -17.04 12.37
N ASP A 16 9.24 -16.43 13.53
CA ASP A 16 9.87 -16.85 14.78
C ASP A 16 9.18 -18.08 15.41
N SER A 17 7.90 -18.32 15.06
CA SER A 17 7.12 -19.46 15.54
C SER A 17 7.50 -20.77 14.85
N GLU A 18 8.11 -21.68 15.58
CA GLU A 18 8.42 -23.04 15.09
C GLU A 18 7.14 -23.78 14.64
N LEU A 19 6.03 -23.57 15.35
CA LEU A 19 4.76 -24.20 15.01
C LEU A 19 4.26 -23.76 13.62
N VAL A 20 4.37 -22.48 13.30
CA VAL A 20 3.96 -21.92 11.99
C VAL A 20 4.87 -22.50 10.90
N ARG A 21 6.19 -22.46 11.08
CA ARG A 21 7.11 -22.98 10.07
C ARG A 21 6.92 -24.48 9.83
N SER A 22 6.75 -25.26 10.92
CA SER A 22 6.48 -26.72 10.82
C SER A 22 5.15 -27.01 10.13
N GLY A 23 4.13 -26.23 10.42
CA GLY A 23 2.84 -26.31 9.73
C GLY A 23 2.95 -26.06 8.23
N LEU A 24 3.65 -24.99 7.84
CA LEU A 24 3.89 -24.63 6.43
C LEU A 24 4.75 -25.69 5.70
N LYS A 25 5.77 -26.25 6.36
CA LYS A 25 6.57 -27.35 5.80
C LYS A 25 5.73 -28.59 5.57
N SER A 26 4.91 -28.96 6.55
CA SER A 26 3.98 -30.10 6.41
C SER A 26 2.97 -29.89 5.28
N LEU A 27 2.48 -28.65 5.13
CA LEU A 27 1.54 -28.30 4.08
C LEU A 27 2.17 -28.42 2.70
N PHE A 28 3.26 -27.69 2.44
CA PHE A 28 3.91 -27.64 1.13
C PHE A 28 4.73 -28.89 0.80
N GLY A 29 4.96 -29.78 1.79
CA GLY A 29 5.50 -31.12 1.58
C GLY A 29 4.51 -32.12 1.00
N ARG A 30 3.19 -31.80 0.95
CA ARG A 30 2.21 -32.68 0.35
C ARG A 30 2.38 -32.73 -1.18
N ALA A 31 2.16 -33.89 -1.78
CA ALA A 31 2.36 -34.11 -3.21
C ALA A 31 1.66 -33.07 -4.11
N GLU A 32 0.47 -32.63 -3.72
CA GLU A 32 -0.33 -31.65 -4.47
C GLU A 32 0.33 -30.27 -4.61
N TYR A 33 1.22 -29.88 -3.68
CA TYR A 33 1.90 -28.59 -3.65
C TYR A 33 3.40 -28.69 -3.96
N ALA A 34 4.04 -29.82 -3.63
CA ALA A 34 5.49 -30.02 -3.73
C ALA A 34 6.04 -29.90 -5.16
N GLU A 35 5.20 -30.17 -6.17
CA GLU A 35 5.57 -30.00 -7.58
C GLU A 35 5.72 -28.52 -7.97
N LYS A 36 5.02 -27.61 -7.28
CA LYS A 36 4.99 -26.18 -7.61
C LYS A 36 5.75 -25.30 -6.62
N ILE A 37 5.90 -25.72 -5.37
CA ILE A 37 6.55 -24.96 -4.31
C ILE A 37 7.57 -25.83 -3.61
N LYS A 38 8.80 -25.31 -3.49
CA LYS A 38 9.89 -25.96 -2.76
C LYS A 38 10.41 -25.03 -1.67
N ILE A 39 10.22 -25.40 -0.41
CA ILE A 39 10.87 -24.69 0.70
C ILE A 39 12.36 -24.97 0.65
N VAL A 40 13.16 -23.91 0.54
CA VAL A 40 14.62 -23.99 0.40
C VAL A 40 15.37 -23.57 1.68
N GLY A 41 14.67 -22.89 2.61
CA GLY A 41 15.27 -22.49 3.88
C GLY A 41 14.25 -21.91 4.84
N GLU A 42 14.72 -21.67 6.07
CA GLU A 42 13.97 -21.06 7.17
C GLU A 42 14.83 -20.00 7.86
N ALA A 43 14.17 -18.95 8.39
CA ALA A 43 14.79 -17.95 9.24
C ALA A 43 13.82 -17.57 10.37
N THR A 44 14.38 -17.13 11.51
CA THR A 44 13.61 -16.80 12.72
C THR A 44 13.82 -15.37 13.20
N SER A 45 14.63 -14.60 12.49
CA SER A 45 15.00 -13.22 12.83
C SER A 45 15.31 -12.41 11.57
N ILE A 46 15.36 -11.09 11.67
CA ILE A 46 15.79 -10.19 10.58
C ILE A 46 17.18 -10.58 10.08
N ALA A 47 18.13 -10.74 11.01
CA ALA A 47 19.52 -11.07 10.68
C ALA A 47 19.64 -12.38 9.91
N SER A 48 18.96 -13.45 10.39
CA SER A 48 18.96 -14.75 9.71
C SER A 48 18.21 -14.70 8.39
N ALA A 49 17.12 -13.93 8.28
CA ALA A 49 16.36 -13.77 7.04
C ALA A 49 17.21 -13.15 5.91
N ILE A 50 17.98 -12.10 6.22
CA ILE A 50 18.89 -11.47 5.26
C ILE A 50 20.00 -12.45 4.83
N THR A 51 20.63 -13.11 5.79
CA THR A 51 21.71 -14.08 5.52
C THR A 51 21.23 -15.23 4.64
N GLU A 52 20.07 -15.82 4.97
CA GLU A 52 19.51 -16.93 4.20
C GLU A 52 18.99 -16.48 2.83
N ALA A 53 18.43 -15.29 2.71
CA ALA A 53 18.03 -14.73 1.44
C ALA A 53 19.22 -14.54 0.50
N ASP A 54 20.31 -13.95 0.98
CA ASP A 54 21.57 -13.77 0.21
C ASP A 54 22.15 -15.12 -0.24
N ARG A 55 22.13 -16.14 0.65
CA ARG A 55 22.67 -17.48 0.37
C ARG A 55 21.83 -18.28 -0.63
N LEU A 56 20.50 -18.21 -0.50
CA LEU A 56 19.58 -19.09 -1.22
C LEU A 56 19.00 -18.44 -2.49
N THR A 57 19.02 -17.12 -2.58
CA THR A 57 18.41 -16.34 -3.67
C THR A 57 17.04 -16.88 -4.05
N PRO A 58 16.06 -16.93 -3.08
CA PRO A 58 14.78 -17.56 -3.31
C PRO A 58 13.91 -16.74 -4.29
N ASP A 59 13.00 -17.42 -5.00
CA ASP A 59 12.02 -16.74 -5.84
C ASP A 59 11.03 -15.94 -5.00
N LEU A 60 10.65 -16.48 -3.84
CA LEU A 60 9.69 -15.87 -2.93
C LEU A 60 10.08 -16.07 -1.46
N ILE A 61 9.85 -15.03 -0.66
CA ILE A 61 9.98 -15.06 0.79
C ILE A 61 8.60 -14.89 1.41
N LEU A 62 8.19 -15.82 2.26
CA LEU A 62 7.03 -15.67 3.13
C LEU A 62 7.52 -15.10 4.46
N LEU A 63 7.14 -13.86 4.78
CA LEU A 63 7.76 -13.04 5.81
C LEU A 63 6.74 -12.62 6.87
N ASP A 64 7.00 -12.99 8.13
CA ASP A 64 6.27 -12.37 9.24
C ASP A 64 6.82 -10.97 9.56
N LEU A 65 5.93 -10.09 10.00
CA LEU A 65 6.27 -8.74 10.46
C LEU A 65 6.83 -8.71 11.88
N ARG A 66 6.43 -9.65 12.72
CA ARG A 66 6.89 -9.73 14.12
C ARG A 66 8.04 -10.70 14.23
N LEU A 67 9.24 -10.16 14.37
CA LEU A 67 10.46 -10.93 14.59
C LEU A 67 11.12 -10.51 15.91
N PRO A 68 11.89 -11.37 16.56
CA PRO A 68 12.44 -11.10 17.89
C PRO A 68 13.44 -9.93 17.91
N ASP A 69 14.06 -9.62 16.78
CA ASP A 69 15.04 -8.55 16.61
C ASP A 69 14.49 -7.31 15.92
N GLY A 70 13.15 -7.24 15.71
CA GLY A 70 12.49 -6.03 15.18
C GLY A 70 11.36 -6.30 14.20
N SER A 71 11.11 -5.32 13.33
CA SER A 71 10.06 -5.40 12.30
C SER A 71 10.57 -6.13 11.04
N GLY A 72 9.82 -7.13 10.58
CA GLY A 72 10.09 -7.81 9.30
C GLY A 72 10.15 -6.86 8.10
N LEU A 73 9.57 -5.65 8.21
CA LEU A 73 9.70 -4.62 7.16
C LEU A 73 11.14 -4.16 6.94
N GLU A 74 11.97 -4.22 7.99
CA GLU A 74 13.39 -3.92 7.85
C GLU A 74 14.10 -5.00 7.01
N ALA A 75 13.80 -6.28 7.28
CA ALA A 75 14.27 -7.37 6.43
C ALA A 75 13.80 -7.20 4.98
N CYS A 76 12.52 -6.86 4.78
CA CYS A 76 11.95 -6.60 3.46
C CYS A 76 12.76 -5.57 2.67
N ARG A 77 13.01 -4.39 3.25
CA ARG A 77 13.78 -3.31 2.61
C ARG A 77 15.19 -3.77 2.25
N GLN A 78 15.91 -4.36 3.20
CA GLN A 78 17.29 -4.77 2.99
C GLN A 78 17.43 -5.88 1.95
N ILE A 79 16.52 -6.85 1.96
CA ILE A 79 16.51 -7.95 0.99
C ILE A 79 16.22 -7.43 -0.42
N LEU A 80 15.20 -6.60 -0.60
CA LEU A 80 14.82 -6.10 -1.93
C LEU A 80 15.88 -5.19 -2.56
N VAL A 81 16.68 -4.48 -1.75
CA VAL A 81 17.83 -3.73 -2.26
C VAL A 81 18.91 -4.66 -2.84
N ARG A 82 19.14 -5.83 -2.22
CA ARG A 82 20.17 -6.80 -2.62
C ARG A 82 19.67 -7.75 -3.69
N LEU A 83 18.40 -8.16 -3.58
CA LEU A 83 17.76 -9.18 -4.41
C LEU A 83 16.48 -8.61 -5.04
N PRO A 84 16.58 -7.72 -6.04
CA PRO A 84 15.41 -7.02 -6.61
C PRO A 84 14.45 -7.95 -7.37
N ASN A 85 14.89 -9.16 -7.72
CA ASN A 85 14.05 -10.16 -8.38
C ASN A 85 13.29 -11.08 -7.41
N THR A 86 13.69 -11.11 -6.14
CA THR A 86 12.99 -11.89 -5.11
C THR A 86 11.64 -11.25 -4.78
N ARG A 87 10.59 -12.03 -4.67
CA ARG A 87 9.27 -11.57 -4.26
C ARG A 87 9.10 -11.72 -2.75
N ILE A 88 8.44 -10.76 -2.12
CA ILE A 88 8.14 -10.82 -0.68
C ILE A 88 6.63 -10.79 -0.49
N LEU A 89 6.09 -11.85 0.13
CA LEU A 89 4.71 -11.97 0.57
C LEU A 89 4.69 -11.93 2.11
N ILE A 90 4.09 -10.90 2.65
CA ILE A 90 3.92 -10.76 4.10
C ILE A 90 2.80 -11.70 4.55
N LEU A 91 3.06 -12.47 5.62
CA LEU A 91 2.08 -13.32 6.30
C LEU A 91 2.13 -13.03 7.80
N THR A 92 1.13 -12.32 8.32
CA THR A 92 1.15 -11.81 9.69
C THR A 92 -0.22 -11.90 10.36
N SER A 93 -0.27 -11.85 11.69
CA SER A 93 -1.52 -11.72 12.46
C SER A 93 -1.90 -10.27 12.74
N VAL A 94 -1.20 -9.30 12.18
CA VAL A 94 -1.40 -7.88 12.47
C VAL A 94 -2.18 -7.19 11.36
N ILE A 95 -3.24 -6.48 11.74
CA ILE A 95 -3.93 -5.50 10.89
C ILE A 95 -3.68 -4.13 11.52
N ASP A 96 -2.82 -3.34 10.88
CA ASP A 96 -2.51 -1.97 11.30
C ASP A 96 -2.27 -1.12 10.05
N ASP A 97 -3.01 0.00 9.95
CA ASP A 97 -2.99 0.88 8.78
C ASP A 97 -1.57 1.37 8.45
N LYS A 98 -0.77 1.69 9.49
CA LYS A 98 0.59 2.19 9.32
C LYS A 98 1.52 1.10 8.81
N LEU A 99 1.44 -0.11 9.37
CA LEU A 99 2.24 -1.25 8.92
C LEU A 99 1.89 -1.67 7.50
N ILE A 100 0.60 -1.64 7.13
CA ILE A 100 0.16 -1.91 5.75
C ILE A 100 0.75 -0.88 4.79
N GLN A 101 0.68 0.41 5.12
CA GLN A 101 1.25 1.49 4.31
C GLN A 101 2.78 1.37 4.19
N GLU A 102 3.46 1.05 5.28
CA GLU A 102 4.90 0.83 5.28
C GLU A 102 5.28 -0.41 4.45
N ALA A 103 4.52 -1.50 4.52
CA ALA A 103 4.73 -2.71 3.73
C ALA A 103 4.63 -2.44 2.23
N MET A 104 3.63 -1.68 1.81
CA MET A 104 3.47 -1.26 0.41
C MET A 104 4.64 -0.36 -0.02
N SER A 105 5.05 0.57 0.85
CA SER A 105 6.14 1.52 0.57
C SER A 105 7.52 0.85 0.51
N CYS A 106 7.74 -0.24 1.23
CA CYS A 106 9.01 -0.97 1.19
C CYS A 106 9.14 -1.92 0.00
N GLY A 107 8.09 -2.04 -0.83
CA GLY A 107 8.11 -2.86 -2.05
C GLY A 107 7.64 -4.31 -1.83
N ALA A 108 6.97 -4.64 -0.73
CA ALA A 108 6.35 -5.95 -0.57
C ALA A 108 5.38 -6.24 -1.72
N HIS A 109 5.29 -7.49 -2.14
CA HIS A 109 4.49 -7.92 -3.29
C HIS A 109 3.12 -8.47 -2.88
N GLY A 110 2.86 -8.55 -1.58
CA GLY A 110 1.56 -8.93 -1.03
C GLY A 110 1.52 -8.88 0.48
N TYR A 111 0.30 -8.88 1.03
CA TYR A 111 0.05 -8.83 2.47
C TYR A 111 -1.15 -9.72 2.79
N LEU A 112 -0.93 -10.76 3.58
CA LEU A 112 -1.92 -11.73 4.00
C LEU A 112 -1.98 -11.84 5.52
N LEU A 113 -3.13 -12.24 6.01
CA LEU A 113 -3.33 -12.59 7.41
C LEU A 113 -3.08 -14.09 7.63
N LYS A 114 -2.54 -14.46 8.82
CA LYS A 114 -2.28 -15.86 9.20
C LYS A 114 -3.57 -16.68 9.34
N GLU A 115 -4.75 -16.04 9.34
CA GLU A 115 -6.07 -16.66 9.30
C GLU A 115 -6.46 -17.18 7.91
N ILE A 116 -5.66 -16.93 6.88
CA ILE A 116 -5.91 -17.43 5.52
C ILE A 116 -5.95 -18.96 5.48
N ASN A 117 -6.88 -19.50 4.72
CA ASN A 117 -6.92 -20.95 4.51
C ASN A 117 -5.78 -21.42 3.58
N THR A 118 -5.51 -22.72 3.63
CA THR A 118 -4.45 -23.38 2.86
C THR A 118 -4.49 -23.08 1.37
N GLN A 119 -5.66 -23.19 0.75
CA GLN A 119 -5.83 -22.98 -0.69
C GLN A 119 -5.59 -21.52 -1.08
N GLY A 120 -6.04 -20.58 -0.24
CA GLY A 120 -5.81 -19.14 -0.43
C GLY A 120 -4.33 -18.80 -0.34
N LEU A 121 -3.61 -19.36 0.64
CA LEU A 121 -2.16 -19.13 0.78
C LEU A 121 -1.39 -19.71 -0.42
N TYR A 122 -1.72 -20.93 -0.85
CA TYR A 122 -1.12 -21.54 -2.04
C TYR A 122 -1.32 -20.66 -3.27
N GLN A 123 -2.57 -20.24 -3.52
CA GLN A 123 -2.88 -19.41 -4.68
C GLN A 123 -2.15 -18.05 -4.63
N ALA A 124 -2.07 -17.45 -3.45
CA ALA A 124 -1.35 -16.19 -3.25
C ALA A 124 0.14 -16.32 -3.57
N ILE A 125 0.79 -17.42 -3.15
CA ILE A 125 2.19 -17.68 -3.49
C ILE A 125 2.38 -17.79 -5.01
N ILE A 126 1.51 -18.53 -5.70
CA ILE A 126 1.56 -18.68 -7.16
C ILE A 126 1.36 -17.31 -7.85
N ASP A 127 0.38 -16.53 -7.40
CA ASP A 127 0.05 -15.23 -7.98
C ASP A 127 1.19 -14.21 -7.79
N VAL A 128 1.78 -14.17 -6.59
CA VAL A 128 2.93 -13.29 -6.28
C VAL A 128 4.16 -13.71 -7.09
N ALA A 129 4.43 -15.01 -7.20
CA ALA A 129 5.54 -15.51 -8.03
C ALA A 129 5.33 -15.16 -9.51
N ALA A 130 4.09 -15.14 -9.98
CA ALA A 130 3.72 -14.68 -11.32
C ALA A 130 3.77 -13.14 -11.50
N GLY A 131 4.15 -12.39 -10.46
CA GLY A 131 4.30 -10.92 -10.51
C GLY A 131 3.02 -10.15 -10.21
N LYS A 132 1.96 -10.81 -9.75
CA LYS A 132 0.74 -10.12 -9.30
C LYS A 132 0.96 -9.59 -7.88
N PHE A 133 0.27 -8.48 -7.56
CA PHE A 133 0.18 -7.96 -6.20
C PHE A 133 -1.04 -8.59 -5.50
N VAL A 134 -0.84 -9.14 -4.30
CA VAL A 134 -1.91 -9.83 -3.57
C VAL A 134 -2.18 -9.16 -2.22
N LEU A 135 -3.44 -8.84 -1.95
CA LEU A 135 -3.89 -8.35 -0.65
C LEU A 135 -4.96 -9.29 -0.08
N ASP A 136 -4.88 -9.50 1.23
CA ASP A 136 -5.99 -10.10 1.96
C ASP A 136 -7.26 -9.25 1.81
N PRO A 137 -8.44 -9.84 1.63
CA PRO A 137 -9.69 -9.08 1.54
C PRO A 137 -9.93 -8.14 2.73
N ALA A 138 -9.58 -8.56 3.96
CA ALA A 138 -9.69 -7.70 5.14
C ALA A 138 -8.71 -6.51 5.08
N VAL A 139 -7.50 -6.72 4.58
CA VAL A 139 -6.49 -5.67 4.38
C VAL A 139 -6.89 -4.71 3.26
N THR A 140 -7.55 -5.20 2.22
CA THR A 140 -8.02 -4.37 1.10
C THR A 140 -8.95 -3.24 1.57
N ALA A 141 -9.86 -3.52 2.51
CA ALA A 141 -10.74 -2.51 3.09
C ALA A 141 -9.96 -1.39 3.81
N HIS A 142 -8.89 -1.75 4.53
CA HIS A 142 -7.99 -0.79 5.18
C HIS A 142 -7.24 0.07 4.18
N VAL A 143 -6.70 -0.52 3.12
CA VAL A 143 -6.00 0.20 2.04
C VAL A 143 -6.93 1.20 1.35
N LEU A 144 -8.16 0.82 1.04
CA LEU A 144 -9.15 1.73 0.45
C LEU A 144 -9.48 2.91 1.37
N ASN A 145 -9.58 2.66 2.68
CA ASN A 145 -9.78 3.71 3.66
C ASN A 145 -8.57 4.64 3.78
N LEU A 146 -7.35 4.11 3.73
CA LEU A 146 -6.11 4.91 3.71
C LEU A 146 -6.04 5.81 2.47
N VAL A 147 -6.40 5.29 1.30
CA VAL A 147 -6.45 6.09 0.07
C VAL A 147 -7.48 7.21 0.18
N ARG A 148 -8.66 6.92 0.75
CA ARG A 148 -9.70 7.94 1.00
C ARG A 148 -9.26 9.00 2.00
N LYS A 149 -8.65 8.59 3.14
CA LYS A 149 -8.10 9.50 4.14
C LYS A 149 -6.99 10.38 3.56
N ASN A 150 -6.07 9.80 2.80
CA ASN A 150 -5.01 10.57 2.16
C ASN A 150 -5.55 11.58 1.14
N GLN A 151 -6.66 11.29 0.45
CA GLN A 151 -7.32 12.28 -0.40
C GLN A 151 -7.95 13.42 0.41
N GLY A 152 -8.53 13.14 1.60
CA GLY A 152 -9.04 14.14 2.54
C GLY A 152 -7.89 14.97 3.15
N ASP A 153 -6.87 14.33 3.70
CA ASP A 153 -5.70 15.01 4.31
C ASP A 153 -4.91 15.87 3.30
N HIS A 154 -4.86 15.47 2.02
CA HIS A 154 -4.28 16.30 0.97
C HIS A 154 -5.17 17.51 0.64
N ALA A 155 -6.49 17.38 0.75
CA ALA A 155 -7.39 18.51 0.56
C ALA A 155 -7.27 19.52 1.71
N ASP A 156 -7.21 19.06 2.96
CA ASP A 156 -7.05 19.93 4.13
C ASP A 156 -5.69 20.65 4.13
N LYS A 157 -4.58 19.95 3.85
CA LYS A 157 -3.25 20.56 3.70
C LYS A 157 -3.20 21.56 2.53
N LYS A 158 -3.93 21.32 1.44
CA LYS A 158 -4.01 22.26 0.32
C LYS A 158 -4.82 23.51 0.67
N ILE A 159 -5.87 23.40 1.48
CA ILE A 159 -6.60 24.58 2.00
C ILE A 159 -5.68 25.48 2.84
N ASP A 160 -4.72 24.90 3.57
CA ASP A 160 -3.76 25.66 4.36
C ASP A 160 -2.81 26.52 3.51
N LEU A 161 -2.65 26.20 2.24
CA LEU A 161 -1.91 27.04 1.28
C LEU A 161 -2.67 28.31 0.85
N LEU A 162 -3.99 28.37 1.14
CA LEU A 162 -4.82 29.52 0.79
C LEU A 162 -4.81 30.57 1.89
N SER A 163 -4.67 31.82 1.50
CA SER A 163 -4.88 32.96 2.41
C SER A 163 -6.35 33.00 2.89
N PRO A 164 -6.63 33.71 4.00
CA PRO A 164 -8.00 33.88 4.51
C PRO A 164 -8.99 34.43 3.47
N GLN A 165 -8.54 35.31 2.58
CA GLN A 165 -9.37 35.87 1.51
C GLN A 165 -9.61 34.84 0.40
N GLU A 166 -8.61 34.08 0.01
CA GLU A 166 -8.75 32.99 -0.98
C GLU A 166 -9.69 31.90 -0.47
N ARG A 167 -9.64 31.54 0.82
CA ARG A 167 -10.60 30.58 1.42
C ARG A 167 -12.03 31.09 1.33
N ARG A 168 -12.28 32.37 1.58
CA ARG A 168 -13.62 32.97 1.46
C ARG A 168 -14.11 32.98 0.01
N VAL A 169 -13.24 33.32 -0.94
CA VAL A 169 -13.59 33.28 -2.38
C VAL A 169 -13.92 31.85 -2.81
N LEU A 170 -13.13 30.84 -2.35
CA LEU A 170 -13.37 29.43 -2.64
C LEU A 170 -14.72 28.95 -2.09
N ALA A 171 -15.07 29.35 -0.85
CA ALA A 171 -16.35 29.02 -0.24
C ALA A 171 -17.52 29.53 -1.10
N PHE A 172 -17.55 30.79 -1.48
CA PHE A 172 -18.61 31.33 -2.32
C PHE A 172 -18.62 30.73 -3.74
N ALA A 173 -17.44 30.40 -4.29
CA ALA A 173 -17.36 29.74 -5.59
C ALA A 173 -17.92 28.30 -5.53
N SER A 174 -17.79 27.60 -4.39
CA SER A 174 -18.35 26.27 -4.17
C SER A 174 -19.88 26.29 -4.02
N GLU A 175 -20.45 27.38 -3.53
CA GLU A 175 -21.91 27.64 -3.51
C GLU A 175 -22.49 27.98 -4.88
N GLY A 176 -21.67 28.01 -5.94
CA GLY A 176 -22.11 28.29 -7.30
C GLY A 176 -22.22 29.76 -7.68
N MET A 177 -21.79 30.69 -6.80
CA MET A 177 -21.86 32.13 -7.05
C MET A 177 -21.01 32.58 -8.24
N THR A 178 -21.46 33.50 -9.03
CA THR A 178 -20.68 34.13 -10.09
C THR A 178 -19.61 35.08 -9.52
N ASN A 179 -18.61 35.45 -10.32
CA ASN A 179 -17.58 36.37 -9.88
C ASN A 179 -18.16 37.74 -9.45
N LYS A 180 -19.21 38.21 -10.09
CA LYS A 180 -19.91 39.46 -9.73
C LYS A 180 -20.56 39.37 -8.36
N GLU A 181 -21.28 38.30 -8.08
CA GLU A 181 -21.94 38.05 -6.77
C GLU A 181 -20.89 37.93 -5.63
N ILE A 182 -19.75 37.25 -5.89
CA ILE A 182 -18.64 37.18 -4.95
C ILE A 182 -18.04 38.56 -4.72
N ALA A 183 -17.85 39.35 -5.78
CA ALA A 183 -17.31 40.69 -5.72
C ALA A 183 -18.18 41.61 -4.84
N GLU A 184 -19.50 41.56 -5.03
CA GLU A 184 -20.46 42.29 -4.23
C GLU A 184 -20.41 41.90 -2.75
N LYS A 185 -20.47 40.58 -2.45
CA LYS A 185 -20.41 40.07 -1.07
C LYS A 185 -19.10 40.40 -0.33
N MET A 186 -17.99 40.43 -1.05
CA MET A 186 -16.68 40.69 -0.48
C MET A 186 -16.25 42.16 -0.57
N LYS A 187 -17.05 43.03 -1.20
CA LYS A 187 -16.73 44.42 -1.51
C LYS A 187 -15.43 44.57 -2.32
N LEU A 188 -15.28 43.72 -3.33
CA LEU A 188 -14.12 43.68 -4.23
C LEU A 188 -14.56 43.99 -5.68
N SER A 189 -13.59 44.16 -6.59
CA SER A 189 -13.89 44.20 -8.01
C SER A 189 -13.98 42.81 -8.61
N ASP A 190 -14.76 42.62 -9.67
CA ASP A 190 -14.86 41.37 -10.45
C ASP A 190 -13.47 40.90 -10.91
N LYS A 191 -12.61 41.84 -11.33
CA LYS A 191 -11.21 41.57 -11.70
C LYS A 191 -10.40 40.98 -10.53
N THR A 192 -10.61 41.49 -9.32
CA THR A 192 -9.93 41.01 -8.12
C THR A 192 -10.35 39.59 -7.79
N VAL A 193 -11.64 39.29 -7.85
CA VAL A 193 -12.17 37.94 -7.64
C VAL A 193 -11.63 36.95 -8.66
N LYS A 194 -11.54 37.35 -9.95
CA LYS A 194 -10.94 36.55 -11.01
C LYS A 194 -9.48 36.20 -10.71
N ASN A 195 -8.71 37.19 -10.22
CA ASN A 195 -7.31 36.94 -9.83
C ASN A 195 -7.21 35.95 -8.64
N TYR A 196 -8.05 36.11 -7.61
CA TYR A 196 -8.09 35.16 -6.50
C TYR A 196 -8.43 33.74 -6.99
N LEU A 197 -9.43 33.58 -7.86
CA LEU A 197 -9.77 32.29 -8.42
C LEU A 197 -8.63 31.67 -9.23
N SER A 198 -7.90 32.44 -10.01
CA SER A 198 -6.73 31.97 -10.74
C SER A 198 -5.65 31.44 -9.78
N ASN A 199 -5.34 32.20 -8.74
CA ASN A 199 -4.36 31.79 -7.73
C ASN A 199 -4.80 30.55 -6.95
N ILE A 200 -6.10 30.45 -6.59
CA ILE A 200 -6.69 29.29 -5.93
C ILE A 200 -6.55 28.07 -6.82
N PHE A 201 -6.89 28.18 -8.10
CA PHE A 201 -6.84 27.04 -9.03
C PHE A 201 -5.40 26.56 -9.24
N GLU A 202 -4.44 27.47 -9.32
CA GLU A 202 -3.02 27.14 -9.39
C GLU A 202 -2.55 26.42 -8.12
N LYS A 203 -2.80 26.98 -6.93
CA LYS A 203 -2.40 26.42 -5.63
C LYS A 203 -3.03 25.04 -5.36
N LEU A 204 -4.30 24.86 -5.74
CA LEU A 204 -5.04 23.60 -5.53
C LEU A 204 -4.93 22.61 -6.69
N HIS A 205 -4.24 22.99 -7.78
CA HIS A 205 -4.13 22.23 -9.04
C HIS A 205 -5.51 21.89 -9.64
N LEU A 206 -6.46 22.85 -9.60
CA LEU A 206 -7.79 22.72 -10.20
C LEU A 206 -7.78 23.27 -11.62
N THR A 207 -8.44 22.59 -12.54
CA THR A 207 -8.53 23.00 -13.95
C THR A 207 -9.90 23.58 -14.32
N ARG A 208 -10.92 23.31 -13.50
CA ARG A 208 -12.31 23.74 -13.75
C ARG A 208 -12.97 24.23 -12.46
N ARG A 209 -13.85 25.23 -12.61
CA ARG A 209 -14.63 25.76 -11.48
C ARG A 209 -15.50 24.71 -10.78
N SER A 210 -16.07 23.76 -11.52
CA SER A 210 -16.85 22.67 -10.96
C SER A 210 -16.09 21.80 -9.96
N GLN A 211 -14.76 21.72 -10.10
CA GLN A 211 -13.90 20.99 -9.17
C GLN A 211 -13.75 21.71 -7.82
N ALA A 212 -13.99 23.03 -7.76
CA ALA A 212 -13.94 23.80 -6.51
C ALA A 212 -15.04 23.37 -5.53
N ALA A 213 -16.25 23.07 -6.01
CA ALA A 213 -17.34 22.58 -5.18
C ALA A 213 -17.03 21.21 -4.57
N THR A 214 -16.56 20.27 -5.40
CA THR A 214 -16.17 18.93 -4.95
C THR A 214 -15.01 19.00 -3.94
N PHE A 215 -14.01 19.84 -4.19
CA PHE A 215 -12.88 20.04 -3.31
C PHE A 215 -13.31 20.61 -1.95
N TYR A 216 -14.16 21.65 -1.94
CA TYR A 216 -14.63 22.30 -0.72
C TYR A 216 -15.51 21.35 0.12
N SER A 217 -16.39 20.55 -0.51
CA SER A 217 -17.20 19.55 0.21
C SER A 217 -16.35 18.45 0.85
N ALA A 218 -15.24 18.07 0.22
CA ALA A 218 -14.33 17.04 0.75
C ALA A 218 -13.52 17.51 1.99
N THR A 219 -13.45 18.83 2.22
CA THR A 219 -12.67 19.44 3.32
C THR A 219 -13.52 19.96 4.49
N HIS A 220 -14.85 19.87 4.38
CA HIS A 220 -15.78 20.36 5.43
C HIS A 220 -16.81 19.30 5.85
N ASN A 221 -16.60 18.02 5.49
CA ASN A 221 -17.26 16.85 6.03
C ASN A 221 -16.28 16.08 6.92
#